data_22532133af636fb95cfd84d5d54f44ba
#
_entry.id   22532133af636fb95cfd84d5d54f44ba
#
_cell.length_a   1.000
_cell.length_b   1.000
_cell.length_c   1.000
_cell.angle_alpha   90.00
_cell.angle_beta   90.00
_cell.angle_gamma   90.00
#
_symmetry.space_group_name_H-M   'P 1'
#
loop_
_entity.id
_entity.type
_entity.pdbx_description
1 polymer ?
#
loop_
_entity_poly.entity_id
_entity_poly.type
_entity_poly.pdbx_seq_one_letter_code
_entity_poly.pdbx_strand_id
1 'polypeptide(L)'
;MEMNTKAMFKLSYGLFVCTAVRNGKANGCIINTAVQVASEPNRISIAVNKANYTHDMILETGQCNISVISNDADFALFKHFGFQSGRDVDKFADYPETNYKIAENKIPYITAGTNAYFSLKIEKTMDLGSHTLFICEPTFMTVLSDTSSCTYEYYQNNIKPKPQPAAEAPKGKTIWRCLICGYEWEGEELPDDFICPICKHPKADFEKIVG
;
A
#
# COMPACT_ATOMS: atom_id res chain seq x y z
N MET A 1 12.41 16.55 26.94
CA MET A 1 11.75 16.91 25.63
C MET A 1 10.95 15.69 25.24
N GLU A 2 9.63 15.80 25.11
CA GLU A 2 8.75 14.69 24.76
C GLU A 2 8.75 14.47 23.24
N MET A 3 8.80 13.22 22.81
CA MET A 3 8.80 12.87 21.38
C MET A 3 7.39 13.01 20.80
N ASN A 4 7.24 13.85 19.78
CA ASN A 4 5.97 14.01 19.05
C ASN A 4 5.97 13.18 17.77
N THR A 5 5.36 12.01 17.82
CA THR A 5 5.28 11.06 16.68
C THR A 5 4.52 11.61 15.47
N LYS A 6 3.69 12.67 15.62
CA LYS A 6 3.02 13.34 14.50
C LYS A 6 4.00 13.97 13.51
N ALA A 7 5.27 14.16 13.90
CA ALA A 7 6.32 14.59 12.97
C ALA A 7 6.50 13.64 11.77
N MET A 8 6.21 12.34 11.91
CA MET A 8 6.27 11.36 10.82
C MET A 8 5.29 11.68 9.68
N PHE A 9 4.15 12.31 9.97
CA PHE A 9 3.19 12.74 8.94
C PHE A 9 3.66 13.96 8.11
N LYS A 10 4.80 14.56 8.46
CA LYS A 10 5.42 15.65 7.69
C LYS A 10 6.38 15.12 6.61
N LEU A 11 6.69 13.83 6.64
CA LEU A 11 7.44 13.21 5.55
C LEU A 11 6.56 13.10 4.31
N SER A 12 7.12 13.46 3.16
CA SER A 12 6.43 13.36 1.88
C SER A 12 6.63 11.98 1.26
N TYR A 13 5.54 11.36 0.84
CA TYR A 13 5.53 10.04 0.22
C TYR A 13 4.78 10.05 -1.10
N GLY A 14 5.28 9.31 -2.10
CA GLY A 14 4.49 8.86 -3.23
C GLY A 14 3.60 7.68 -2.84
N LEU A 15 2.83 7.16 -3.81
CA LEU A 15 2.04 5.94 -3.66
C LEU A 15 2.24 5.04 -4.87
N PHE A 16 2.36 3.74 -4.61
CA PHE A 16 2.74 2.77 -5.63
C PHE A 16 1.98 1.47 -5.44
N VAL A 17 1.65 0.80 -6.55
CA VAL A 17 1.27 -0.61 -6.51
C VAL A 17 2.54 -1.42 -6.73
N CYS A 18 2.96 -2.18 -5.74
CA CYS A 18 4.08 -3.12 -5.82
C CYS A 18 3.54 -4.51 -6.13
N THR A 19 4.00 -5.12 -7.22
CA THR A 19 3.56 -6.44 -7.68
C THR A 19 4.71 -7.43 -7.76
N ALA A 20 4.41 -8.70 -7.55
CA ALA A 20 5.35 -9.82 -7.68
C ALA A 20 4.62 -11.08 -8.17
N VAL A 21 5.38 -12.03 -8.70
CA VAL A 21 4.87 -13.34 -9.11
C VAL A 21 5.71 -14.43 -8.44
N ARG A 22 5.05 -15.45 -7.89
CA ARG A 22 5.67 -16.65 -7.33
C ARG A 22 4.87 -17.88 -7.75
N ASN A 23 5.54 -18.89 -8.29
CA ASN A 23 4.91 -20.14 -8.77
C ASN A 23 3.74 -19.90 -9.73
N GLY A 24 3.88 -18.93 -10.64
CA GLY A 24 2.84 -18.56 -11.60
C GLY A 24 1.67 -17.74 -11.04
N LYS A 25 1.63 -17.51 -9.73
CA LYS A 25 0.59 -16.70 -9.08
C LYS A 25 1.09 -15.27 -8.86
N ALA A 26 0.33 -14.29 -9.38
CA ALA A 26 0.60 -12.87 -9.19
C ALA A 26 -0.03 -12.36 -7.89
N ASN A 27 0.58 -11.36 -7.27
CA ASN A 27 0.00 -10.58 -6.18
C ASN A 27 0.51 -9.15 -6.20
N GLY A 28 -0.18 -8.26 -5.47
CA GLY A 28 0.24 -6.88 -5.31
C GLY A 28 -0.19 -6.28 -3.98
N CYS A 29 0.48 -5.22 -3.58
CA CYS A 29 0.14 -4.41 -2.40
C CYS A 29 0.44 -2.93 -2.66
N ILE A 30 -0.19 -2.05 -1.89
CA ILE A 30 0.15 -0.62 -1.87
C ILE A 30 1.38 -0.41 -0.98
N ILE A 31 2.33 0.36 -1.49
CA ILE A 31 3.47 0.88 -0.71
C ILE A 31 3.59 2.39 -0.91
N ASN A 32 4.23 3.08 0.02
CA ASN A 32 4.51 4.53 -0.06
C ASN A 32 5.99 4.88 0.04
N THR A 33 6.87 3.90 -0.06
CA THR A 33 8.29 4.00 0.30
C THR A 33 9.25 3.79 -0.88
N ALA A 34 8.77 3.90 -2.13
CA ALA A 34 9.68 3.84 -3.26
C ALA A 34 10.33 5.21 -3.50
N VAL A 35 11.67 5.23 -3.52
CA VAL A 35 12.45 6.45 -3.77
C VAL A 35 13.75 6.11 -4.48
N GLN A 36 14.18 6.98 -5.42
CA GLN A 36 15.50 6.89 -6.01
C GLN A 36 16.57 7.25 -4.95
N VAL A 37 17.53 6.37 -4.74
CA VAL A 37 18.60 6.55 -3.73
C VAL A 37 19.99 6.71 -4.33
N ALA A 38 20.15 6.42 -5.62
CA ALA A 38 21.37 6.68 -6.38
C ALA A 38 21.02 6.90 -7.86
N SER A 39 21.84 7.68 -8.56
CA SER A 39 21.65 8.00 -9.98
C SER A 39 22.67 7.30 -10.88
N GLU A 40 23.85 6.96 -10.36
CA GLU A 40 24.90 6.29 -11.14
C GLU A 40 25.67 5.30 -10.25
N PRO A 41 25.38 4.00 -10.38
CA PRO A 41 24.24 3.43 -11.13
C PRO A 41 22.89 3.76 -10.48
N ASN A 42 21.84 3.79 -11.32
CA ASN A 42 20.47 4.01 -10.80
C ASN A 42 20.10 2.96 -9.77
N ARG A 43 19.61 3.41 -8.61
CA ARG A 43 19.07 2.54 -7.56
C ARG A 43 17.80 3.12 -6.98
N ILE A 44 16.85 2.24 -6.74
CA ILE A 44 15.58 2.54 -6.08
C ILE A 44 15.54 1.74 -4.79
N SER A 45 15.15 2.38 -3.69
CA SER A 45 14.80 1.68 -2.47
C SER A 45 13.30 1.54 -2.35
N ILE A 46 12.84 0.39 -1.85
CA ILE A 46 11.46 0.17 -1.43
C ILE A 46 11.47 -0.49 -0.04
N ALA A 47 10.54 -0.10 0.83
CA ALA A 47 10.31 -0.81 2.08
C ALA A 47 8.94 -1.49 2.04
N VAL A 48 8.90 -2.80 2.26
CA VAL A 48 7.67 -3.59 2.20
C VAL A 48 7.41 -4.22 3.56
N ASN A 49 6.18 -4.05 4.05
CA ASN A 49 5.75 -4.63 5.33
C ASN A 49 5.76 -6.16 5.24
N LYS A 50 6.38 -6.82 6.23
CA LYS A 50 6.48 -8.29 6.33
C LYS A 50 5.10 -8.99 6.44
N ALA A 51 4.06 -8.28 6.88
CA ALA A 51 2.70 -8.80 6.87
C ALA A 51 2.10 -8.94 5.46
N ASN A 52 2.63 -8.23 4.47
CA ASN A 52 2.18 -8.33 3.09
C ASN A 52 2.66 -9.63 2.43
N TYR A 53 1.76 -10.37 1.79
CA TYR A 53 2.14 -11.57 1.03
C TYR A 53 3.12 -11.25 -0.13
N THR A 54 2.98 -10.07 -0.75
CA THR A 54 3.92 -9.58 -1.78
C THR A 54 5.36 -9.50 -1.25
N HIS A 55 5.56 -9.18 0.05
CA HIS A 55 6.88 -9.16 0.67
C HIS A 55 7.59 -10.51 0.54
N ASP A 56 6.91 -11.60 0.91
CA ASP A 56 7.50 -12.93 0.86
C ASP A 56 7.83 -13.36 -0.57
N MET A 57 6.95 -12.98 -1.52
CA MET A 57 7.18 -13.25 -2.95
C MET A 57 8.44 -12.54 -3.45
N ILE A 58 8.62 -11.26 -3.12
CA ILE A 58 9.80 -10.47 -3.50
C ILE A 58 11.07 -11.06 -2.89
N LEU A 59 11.01 -11.42 -1.61
CA LEU A 59 12.16 -11.98 -0.89
C LEU A 59 12.63 -13.30 -1.51
N GLU A 60 11.69 -14.13 -1.97
CA GLU A 60 11.97 -15.44 -2.57
C GLU A 60 12.44 -15.32 -4.03
N THR A 61 11.83 -14.42 -4.82
CA THR A 61 12.06 -14.34 -6.27
C THR A 61 13.13 -13.32 -6.68
N GLY A 62 13.44 -12.37 -5.81
CA GLY A 62 14.40 -11.30 -6.07
C GLY A 62 13.94 -10.29 -7.12
N GLN A 63 12.63 -10.23 -7.43
CA GLN A 63 12.09 -9.35 -8.45
C GLN A 63 10.70 -8.81 -8.07
N CYS A 64 10.40 -7.58 -8.53
CA CYS A 64 9.06 -6.99 -8.45
C CYS A 64 8.90 -5.91 -9.52
N ASN A 65 7.65 -5.48 -9.72
CA ASN A 65 7.35 -4.24 -10.43
C ASN A 65 6.74 -3.24 -9.47
N ILE A 66 6.98 -1.95 -9.70
CA ILE A 66 6.24 -0.87 -9.05
C ILE A 66 5.55 -0.02 -10.12
N SER A 67 4.27 0.24 -9.95
CA SER A 67 3.48 1.16 -10.78
C SER A 67 3.21 2.41 -9.95
N VAL A 68 3.61 3.58 -10.45
CA VAL A 68 3.44 4.87 -9.78
C VAL A 68 1.99 5.30 -9.92
N ILE A 69 1.27 5.42 -8.81
CA ILE A 69 -0.13 5.83 -8.81
C ILE A 69 -0.22 7.31 -9.19
N SER A 70 -1.18 7.64 -10.04
CA SER A 70 -1.46 8.99 -10.50
C SER A 70 -2.67 9.63 -9.80
N ASN A 71 -2.82 10.95 -9.92
CA ASN A 71 -3.88 11.70 -9.24
C ASN A 71 -5.30 11.38 -9.75
N ASP A 72 -5.43 10.73 -10.91
CA ASP A 72 -6.69 10.24 -11.48
C ASP A 72 -7.06 8.81 -11.05
N ALA A 73 -6.28 8.21 -10.15
CA ALA A 73 -6.59 6.89 -9.62
C ALA A 73 -7.89 6.89 -8.81
N ASP A 74 -8.73 5.89 -9.04
CA ASP A 74 -9.94 5.64 -8.24
C ASP A 74 -9.58 5.00 -6.89
N PHE A 75 -10.37 5.28 -5.85
CA PHE A 75 -10.24 4.63 -4.55
C PHE A 75 -10.35 3.09 -4.63
N ALA A 76 -11.05 2.56 -5.62
CA ALA A 76 -11.13 1.12 -5.87
C ALA A 76 -9.76 0.47 -6.05
N LEU A 77 -8.78 1.15 -6.69
CA LEU A 77 -7.41 0.66 -6.82
C LEU A 77 -6.77 0.43 -5.44
N PHE A 78 -6.89 1.42 -4.55
CA PHE A 78 -6.35 1.35 -3.18
C PHE A 78 -7.04 0.27 -2.35
N LYS A 79 -8.37 0.17 -2.46
CA LYS A 79 -9.16 -0.87 -1.79
C LYS A 79 -8.73 -2.26 -2.25
N HIS A 80 -8.56 -2.43 -3.57
CA HIS A 80 -8.22 -3.72 -4.16
C HIS A 80 -6.82 -4.21 -3.74
N PHE A 81 -5.79 -3.37 -3.85
CA PHE A 81 -4.42 -3.77 -3.53
C PHE A 81 -4.00 -3.54 -2.09
N GLY A 82 -4.66 -2.61 -1.36
CA GLY A 82 -4.27 -2.19 -0.02
C GLY A 82 -5.08 -2.78 1.12
N PHE A 83 -6.37 -3.13 0.92
CA PHE A 83 -7.29 -3.46 2.01
C PHE A 83 -7.70 -4.94 2.05
N GLN A 84 -6.98 -5.79 1.36
CA GLN A 84 -7.16 -7.25 1.42
C GLN A 84 -5.80 -7.95 1.35
N SER A 85 -5.72 -9.15 1.91
CA SER A 85 -4.51 -9.95 1.92
C SER A 85 -4.46 -10.91 0.72
N GLY A 86 -3.33 -10.94 0.00
CA GLY A 86 -3.09 -11.94 -1.04
C GLY A 86 -2.88 -13.37 -0.51
N ARG A 87 -2.88 -13.56 0.83
CA ARG A 87 -2.92 -14.88 1.46
C ARG A 87 -4.32 -15.46 1.42
N ASP A 88 -5.34 -14.59 1.47
CA ASP A 88 -6.75 -14.96 1.60
C ASP A 88 -7.48 -14.91 0.25
N VAL A 89 -7.05 -14.00 -0.65
CA VAL A 89 -7.69 -13.81 -1.96
C VAL A 89 -6.65 -13.75 -3.09
N ASP A 90 -7.06 -14.17 -4.28
CA ASP A 90 -6.30 -13.96 -5.51
C ASP A 90 -6.65 -12.58 -6.09
N LYS A 91 -5.76 -11.61 -5.91
CA LYS A 91 -6.01 -10.24 -6.33
C LYS A 91 -6.04 -10.02 -7.85
N PHE A 92 -5.59 -10.99 -8.63
CA PHE A 92 -5.61 -10.89 -10.09
C PHE A 92 -6.70 -11.73 -10.75
N ALA A 93 -7.38 -12.64 -10.02
CA ALA A 93 -8.46 -13.45 -10.55
C ALA A 93 -9.65 -12.61 -11.07
N ASP A 94 -10.04 -11.59 -10.29
CA ASP A 94 -11.18 -10.71 -10.60
C ASP A 94 -10.76 -9.28 -10.98
N TYR A 95 -9.45 -9.02 -11.14
CA TYR A 95 -8.97 -7.70 -11.54
C TYR A 95 -9.05 -7.57 -13.07
N PRO A 96 -9.68 -6.50 -13.61
CA PRO A 96 -9.88 -6.38 -15.05
C PRO A 96 -8.56 -6.42 -15.82
N GLU A 97 -8.44 -7.29 -16.81
CA GLU A 97 -7.24 -7.42 -17.66
C GLU A 97 -6.88 -6.14 -18.41
N THR A 98 -7.86 -5.26 -18.64
CA THR A 98 -7.66 -3.93 -19.24
C THR A 98 -6.86 -2.98 -18.36
N ASN A 99 -6.80 -3.24 -17.05
CA ASN A 99 -6.21 -2.37 -16.04
C ASN A 99 -4.74 -2.71 -15.71
N TYR A 100 -4.20 -3.77 -16.30
CA TYR A 100 -2.80 -4.13 -16.13
C TYR A 100 -2.23 -4.76 -17.41
N LYS A 101 -0.91 -4.85 -17.47
CA LYS A 101 -0.17 -5.59 -18.51
C LYS A 101 0.92 -6.43 -17.88
N ILE A 102 1.42 -7.41 -18.62
CA ILE A 102 2.54 -8.25 -18.18
C ILE A 102 3.83 -7.66 -18.76
N ALA A 103 4.80 -7.38 -17.89
CA ALA A 103 6.12 -6.92 -18.27
C ALA A 103 7.00 -8.08 -18.80
N GLU A 104 8.20 -7.76 -19.35
CA GLU A 104 9.13 -8.77 -19.86
C GLU A 104 9.60 -9.75 -18.77
N ASN A 105 9.71 -9.29 -17.51
CA ASN A 105 10.02 -10.14 -16.35
C ASN A 105 8.84 -11.03 -15.89
N LYS A 106 7.75 -11.09 -16.66
CA LYS A 106 6.53 -11.87 -16.41
C LYS A 106 5.74 -11.45 -15.16
N ILE A 107 6.03 -10.29 -14.61
CA ILE A 107 5.31 -9.72 -13.48
C ILE A 107 4.30 -8.68 -14.01
N PRO A 108 3.03 -8.67 -13.54
CA PRO A 108 2.09 -7.65 -13.95
C PRO A 108 2.50 -6.26 -13.46
N TYR A 109 2.17 -5.23 -14.22
CA TYR A 109 2.18 -3.84 -13.81
C TYR A 109 0.84 -3.20 -14.10
N ILE A 110 0.41 -2.29 -13.24
CA ILE A 110 -0.88 -1.63 -13.34
C ILE A 110 -0.79 -0.48 -14.32
N THR A 111 -1.80 -0.35 -15.19
CA THR A 111 -1.89 0.70 -16.21
C THR A 111 -3.03 1.68 -15.94
N ALA A 112 -4.09 1.27 -15.26
CA ALA A 112 -5.20 2.14 -14.90
C ALA A 112 -4.88 2.92 -13.61
N GLY A 113 -4.98 4.26 -13.66
CA GLY A 113 -4.68 5.14 -12.52
C GLY A 113 -3.20 5.16 -12.15
N THR A 114 -2.30 4.96 -13.13
CA THR A 114 -0.85 5.01 -12.94
C THR A 114 -0.18 5.78 -14.10
N ASN A 115 0.93 6.45 -13.81
CA ASN A 115 1.62 7.28 -14.78
C ASN A 115 3.01 6.80 -15.18
N ALA A 116 3.57 5.82 -14.46
CA ALA A 116 4.86 5.19 -14.79
C ALA A 116 4.94 3.80 -14.17
N TYR A 117 5.82 2.93 -14.69
CA TYR A 117 6.19 1.71 -13.99
C TYR A 117 7.67 1.41 -14.12
N PHE A 118 8.17 0.61 -13.17
CA PHE A 118 9.54 0.13 -13.08
C PHE A 118 9.54 -1.38 -12.86
N SER A 119 10.37 -2.10 -13.61
CA SER A 119 10.74 -3.48 -13.28
C SER A 119 12.01 -3.44 -12.45
N LEU A 120 11.98 -4.09 -11.30
CA LEU A 120 13.03 -4.03 -10.30
C LEU A 120 13.62 -5.40 -10.02
N LYS A 121 14.96 -5.46 -9.99
CA LYS A 121 15.73 -6.60 -9.49
C LYS A 121 16.32 -6.25 -8.12
N ILE A 122 16.13 -7.11 -7.15
CA ILE A 122 16.64 -6.91 -5.80
C ILE A 122 18.15 -7.19 -5.76
N GLU A 123 18.92 -6.25 -5.22
CA GLU A 123 20.36 -6.40 -5.02
C GLU A 123 20.74 -6.62 -3.56
N LYS A 124 20.07 -5.89 -2.66
CA LYS A 124 20.34 -5.96 -1.21
C LYS A 124 19.06 -5.86 -0.43
N THR A 125 19.08 -6.46 0.75
CA THR A 125 17.98 -6.37 1.72
C THR A 125 18.49 -5.96 3.09
N MET A 126 17.67 -5.26 3.87
CA MET A 126 17.92 -4.92 5.26
C MET A 126 16.65 -5.11 6.06
N ASP A 127 16.76 -5.86 7.15
CA ASP A 127 15.65 -6.05 8.10
C ASP A 127 15.47 -4.79 8.96
N LEU A 128 14.24 -4.25 8.96
CA LEU A 128 13.85 -3.09 9.75
C LEU A 128 12.81 -3.45 10.84
N GLY A 129 12.72 -4.71 11.25
CA GLY A 129 11.71 -5.21 12.18
C GLY A 129 10.38 -5.48 11.47
N SER A 130 9.47 -4.51 11.39
CA SER A 130 8.16 -4.67 10.73
C SER A 130 8.23 -4.70 9.20
N HIS A 131 9.28 -4.17 8.60
CA HIS A 131 9.49 -4.07 7.16
C HIS A 131 10.83 -4.64 6.76
N THR A 132 10.98 -4.98 5.49
CA THR A 132 12.28 -5.19 4.86
C THR A 132 12.53 -4.05 3.87
N LEU A 133 13.69 -3.40 3.98
CA LEU A 133 14.19 -2.48 2.96
C LEU A 133 14.87 -3.29 1.86
N PHE A 134 14.47 -3.04 0.63
CA PHE A 134 15.07 -3.60 -0.57
C PHE A 134 15.79 -2.50 -1.35
N ILE A 135 17.03 -2.72 -1.72
CA ILE A 135 17.77 -1.90 -2.70
C ILE A 135 17.69 -2.61 -4.03
N CYS A 136 17.20 -1.91 -5.03
CA CYS A 136 16.82 -2.49 -6.31
C CYS A 136 17.55 -1.80 -7.47
N GLU A 137 17.95 -2.60 -8.45
CA GLU A 137 18.33 -2.17 -9.78
C GLU A 137 17.07 -2.04 -10.65
N PRO A 138 16.75 -0.86 -11.23
CA PRO A 138 15.71 -0.78 -12.25
C PRO A 138 16.23 -1.42 -13.55
N THR A 139 15.63 -2.56 -13.92
CA THR A 139 15.95 -3.28 -15.17
C THR A 139 15.16 -2.76 -16.37
N PHE A 140 14.03 -2.12 -16.10
CA PHE A 140 13.21 -1.40 -17.08
C PHE A 140 12.40 -0.29 -16.38
N MET A 141 12.17 0.82 -17.06
CA MET A 141 11.30 1.90 -16.59
C MET A 141 10.72 2.68 -17.76
N THR A 142 9.47 3.12 -17.62
CA THR A 142 8.80 3.94 -18.64
C THR A 142 7.69 4.79 -18.04
N VAL A 143 7.41 5.91 -18.70
CA VAL A 143 6.24 6.76 -18.43
C VAL A 143 5.04 6.19 -19.17
N LEU A 144 3.87 6.17 -18.54
CA LEU A 144 2.60 5.69 -19.11
C LEU A 144 1.66 6.86 -19.42
N SER A 145 1.72 7.94 -18.65
CA SER A 145 0.93 9.16 -18.89
C SER A 145 1.61 10.39 -18.28
N ASP A 146 1.17 11.58 -18.69
CA ASP A 146 1.63 12.86 -18.16
C ASP A 146 0.87 13.32 -16.90
N THR A 147 -0.09 12.51 -16.41
CA THR A 147 -0.83 12.81 -15.18
C THR A 147 0.13 12.86 -13.98
N SER A 148 -0.05 13.83 -13.09
CA SER A 148 0.79 13.98 -11.91
C SER A 148 0.73 12.76 -11.00
N SER A 149 1.88 12.40 -10.40
CA SER A 149 1.97 11.30 -9.43
C SER A 149 1.20 11.63 -8.15
N CYS A 150 0.50 10.63 -7.62
CA CYS A 150 -0.26 10.75 -6.39
C CYS A 150 0.68 10.73 -5.18
N THR A 151 0.62 11.78 -4.36
CA THR A 151 1.26 11.80 -3.04
C THR A 151 0.33 11.20 -1.99
N TYR A 152 0.89 10.75 -0.86
CA TYR A 152 0.09 10.28 0.27
C TYR A 152 -0.85 11.38 0.80
N GLU A 153 -0.40 12.64 0.81
CA GLU A 153 -1.22 13.79 1.18
C GLU A 153 -2.39 14.00 0.20
N TYR A 154 -2.13 13.93 -1.11
CA TYR A 154 -3.18 14.05 -2.12
C TYR A 154 -4.24 12.94 -1.97
N TYR A 155 -3.79 11.70 -1.76
CA TYR A 155 -4.69 10.56 -1.51
C TYR A 155 -5.61 10.81 -0.31
N GLN A 156 -5.04 11.25 0.83
CA GLN A 156 -5.82 11.50 2.05
C GLN A 156 -6.85 12.63 1.87
N ASN A 157 -6.53 13.64 1.08
CA ASN A 157 -7.36 14.83 0.92
C ASN A 157 -8.42 14.70 -0.20
N ASN A 158 -8.13 13.94 -1.27
CA ASN A 158 -8.90 13.96 -2.51
C ASN A 158 -9.46 12.60 -2.94
N ILE A 159 -8.78 11.49 -2.65
CA ILE A 159 -9.16 10.16 -3.17
C ILE A 159 -9.82 9.31 -2.08
N LYS A 160 -9.24 9.31 -0.87
CA LYS A 160 -9.76 8.53 0.24
C LYS A 160 -11.15 9.04 0.63
N PRO A 161 -12.18 8.18 0.70
CA PRO A 161 -13.48 8.58 1.20
C PRO A 161 -13.34 9.22 2.59
N LYS A 162 -13.85 10.42 2.75
CA LYS A 162 -13.91 11.03 4.08
C LYS A 162 -14.84 10.19 4.93
N PRO A 163 -14.52 9.93 6.22
CA PRO A 163 -15.48 9.33 7.13
C PRO A 163 -16.77 10.14 7.01
N GLN A 164 -17.86 9.49 6.64
CA GLN A 164 -19.16 10.13 6.82
C GLN A 164 -19.26 10.46 8.31
N PRO A 165 -19.84 11.63 8.69
CA PRO A 165 -20.19 11.87 10.08
C PRO A 165 -20.86 10.58 10.57
N ALA A 166 -20.37 10.04 11.67
CA ALA A 166 -20.86 8.77 12.18
C ALA A 166 -22.40 8.87 12.18
N ALA A 167 -23.08 8.01 11.43
CA ALA A 167 -24.44 7.68 11.79
C ALA A 167 -24.35 7.34 13.29
N GLU A 168 -25.10 8.07 14.13
CA GLU A 168 -25.09 7.90 15.58
C GLU A 168 -25.05 6.40 15.86
N ALA A 169 -24.08 5.94 16.66
CA ALA A 169 -24.02 4.54 17.00
C ALA A 169 -25.40 4.14 17.53
N PRO A 170 -25.94 2.97 17.21
CA PRO A 170 -27.25 2.54 17.71
C PRO A 170 -27.30 2.78 19.21
N LYS A 171 -28.36 3.42 19.71
CA LYS A 171 -28.50 3.80 21.13
C LYS A 171 -28.04 2.68 22.05
N GLY A 172 -27.03 2.99 22.89
CA GLY A 172 -26.47 2.06 23.89
C GLY A 172 -25.34 1.17 23.38
N LYS A 173 -24.77 1.42 22.19
CA LYS A 173 -23.61 0.68 21.68
C LYS A 173 -22.40 1.59 21.54
N THR A 174 -21.24 1.05 21.89
CA THR A 174 -19.95 1.68 21.63
C THR A 174 -19.29 0.99 20.44
N ILE A 175 -18.88 1.78 19.45
CA ILE A 175 -18.20 1.30 18.25
C ILE A 175 -16.84 2.00 18.16
N TRP A 176 -15.79 1.23 17.81
CA TRP A 176 -14.49 1.76 17.48
C TRP A 176 -14.29 1.66 15.98
N ARG A 177 -14.06 2.79 15.31
CA ARG A 177 -13.86 2.86 13.85
C ARG A 177 -12.41 3.13 13.52
N CYS A 178 -11.82 2.29 12.67
CA CYS A 178 -10.51 2.53 12.12
C CYS A 178 -10.53 3.76 11.20
N LEU A 179 -9.75 4.78 11.53
CA LEU A 179 -9.62 6.03 10.74
C LEU A 179 -8.97 5.79 9.36
N ILE A 180 -8.30 4.66 9.20
CA ILE A 180 -7.56 4.34 7.97
C ILE A 180 -8.47 3.65 6.94
N CYS A 181 -9.20 2.61 7.32
CA CYS A 181 -9.98 1.79 6.38
C CYS A 181 -11.50 1.78 6.65
N GLY A 182 -11.95 2.41 7.72
CA GLY A 182 -13.36 2.44 8.10
C GLY A 182 -13.89 1.15 8.75
N TYR A 183 -13.01 0.17 9.05
CA TYR A 183 -13.40 -1.03 9.78
C TYR A 183 -13.98 -0.67 11.16
N GLU A 184 -15.11 -1.27 11.51
CA GLU A 184 -15.81 -1.06 12.79
C GLU A 184 -15.69 -2.29 13.67
N TRP A 185 -15.35 -2.04 14.93
CA TRP A 185 -15.33 -3.02 16.00
C TRP A 185 -16.30 -2.61 17.10
N GLU A 186 -17.18 -3.52 17.52
CA GLU A 186 -18.20 -3.27 18.55
C GLU A 186 -17.70 -3.74 19.92
N GLY A 187 -17.70 -2.85 20.89
CA GLY A 187 -17.30 -3.12 22.27
C GLY A 187 -16.96 -1.86 23.04
N GLU A 188 -17.02 -1.90 24.37
CA GLU A 188 -16.81 -0.70 25.20
C GLU A 188 -15.35 -0.25 25.19
N GLU A 189 -14.40 -1.19 25.16
CA GLU A 189 -12.96 -0.90 25.12
C GLU A 189 -12.26 -1.74 24.05
N LEU A 190 -11.49 -1.07 23.20
CA LEU A 190 -10.64 -1.73 22.23
C LEU A 190 -9.36 -2.24 22.94
N PRO A 191 -8.97 -3.52 22.81
CA PRO A 191 -7.74 -4.06 23.40
C PRO A 191 -6.51 -3.22 23.06
N ASP A 192 -5.53 -3.13 23.99
CA ASP A 192 -4.34 -2.27 23.75
C ASP A 192 -3.45 -2.78 22.64
N ASP A 193 -3.43 -4.07 22.39
CA ASP A 193 -2.70 -4.77 21.32
C ASP A 193 -3.52 -4.97 20.06
N PHE A 194 -4.71 -4.34 19.98
CA PHE A 194 -5.60 -4.52 18.83
C PHE A 194 -4.97 -4.02 17.54
N ILE A 195 -4.98 -4.87 16.54
CA ILE A 195 -4.53 -4.57 15.17
C ILE A 195 -5.74 -4.69 14.23
N CYS A 196 -5.99 -3.67 13.45
CA CYS A 196 -7.07 -3.69 12.46
C CYS A 196 -6.95 -4.94 11.56
N PRO A 197 -7.97 -5.80 11.48
CA PRO A 197 -7.91 -7.01 10.65
C PRO A 197 -7.79 -6.70 9.15
N ILE A 198 -8.24 -5.51 8.74
CA ILE A 198 -8.25 -5.10 7.33
C ILE A 198 -6.93 -4.44 6.94
N CYS A 199 -6.55 -3.31 7.58
CA CYS A 199 -5.40 -2.51 7.16
C CYS A 199 -4.17 -2.65 8.06
N LYS A 200 -4.25 -3.49 9.09
CA LYS A 200 -3.15 -3.81 10.03
C LYS A 200 -2.64 -2.61 10.84
N HIS A 201 -3.42 -1.55 10.96
CA HIS A 201 -3.09 -0.39 11.80
C HIS A 201 -3.43 -0.64 13.27
N PRO A 202 -2.65 -0.05 14.20
CA PRO A 202 -2.83 -0.26 15.64
C PRO A 202 -4.04 0.50 16.20
N LYS A 203 -4.39 0.21 17.46
CA LYS A 203 -5.46 0.88 18.23
C LYS A 203 -5.41 2.42 18.15
N ALA A 204 -4.21 3.01 18.11
CA ALA A 204 -4.03 4.47 18.03
C ALA A 204 -4.70 5.11 16.80
N ASP A 205 -4.98 4.33 15.76
CA ASP A 205 -5.65 4.77 14.55
C ASP A 205 -7.17 4.49 14.57
N PHE A 206 -7.75 4.25 15.76
CA PHE A 206 -9.18 4.09 15.95
C PHE A 206 -9.79 5.26 16.72
N GLU A 207 -10.99 5.65 16.32
CA GLU A 207 -11.84 6.59 17.07
C GLU A 207 -12.98 5.86 17.78
N LYS A 208 -13.28 6.29 19.01
CA LYS A 208 -14.40 5.77 19.80
C LYS A 208 -15.67 6.56 19.45
N ILE A 209 -16.74 5.85 19.08
CA ILE A 209 -18.05 6.39 18.76
C ILE A 209 -19.04 5.81 19.76
N VAL A 210 -19.68 6.70 20.56
CA VAL A 210 -20.68 6.32 21.56
C VAL A 210 -22.06 6.75 21.04
N GLY A 211 -23.04 5.83 21.01
CA GLY A 211 -24.42 6.05 20.63
C GLY A 211 -25.34 6.46 21.79
#